data_9b4f2236639dfc823f7b1ba471e835e8
#
_entry.id   9b4f2236639dfc823f7b1ba471e835e8
#
_cell.length_a   1.000
_cell.length_b   1.000
_cell.length_c   1.000
_cell.angle_alpha   90.00
_cell.angle_beta   90.00
_cell.angle_gamma   90.00
#
_symmetry.space_group_name_H-M   'P 1'
#
loop_
_entity.id
_entity.type
_entity.pdbx_description
1 polymer ?
#
loop_
_entity_poly.entity_id
_entity_poly.type
_entity_poly.pdbx_seq_one_letter_code
_entity_poly.pdbx_strand_id
1 'polypeptide(L)'
;SQLIIWFSLKKKDLSEEDKSLLDSSLVEVYGRYGITFENSTIVDEDGSFRTMPVIADWYEVLSQNPDTRHLAVVLSRYVTGSAAAMASRNDIDLDNKYIVLDLSGMPDDMIADGTFWATSIAYDLIMNCESDLSALLADELWSLVGATANPQAAGFILEMVKTIRGL
;
A
#
# COMPACT_ATOMS: atom_id res chain seq x y z
N SER A 1 -3.62 -6.71 -5.75
CA SER A 1 -3.31 -5.34 -5.31
C SER A 1 -2.61 -5.36 -3.96
N GLN A 2 -1.52 -4.59 -3.80
CA GLN A 2 -0.79 -4.43 -2.52
C GLN A 2 -1.72 -3.90 -1.41
N LEU A 3 -2.68 -3.03 -1.75
CA LEU A 3 -3.69 -2.50 -0.83
C LEU A 3 -4.55 -3.61 -0.19
N ILE A 4 -4.94 -4.63 -0.95
CA ILE A 4 -5.72 -5.76 -0.41
C ILE A 4 -4.85 -6.62 0.52
N ILE A 5 -3.57 -6.81 0.19
CA ILE A 5 -2.62 -7.52 1.07
C ILE A 5 -2.46 -6.75 2.38
N TRP A 6 -2.23 -5.44 2.30
CA TRP A 6 -2.16 -4.59 3.50
C TRP A 6 -3.45 -4.64 4.31
N PHE A 7 -4.62 -4.57 3.67
CA PHE A 7 -5.91 -4.67 4.34
C PHE A 7 -6.05 -6.00 5.11
N SER A 8 -5.52 -7.11 4.54
CA SER A 8 -5.53 -8.41 5.20
C SER A 8 -4.65 -8.48 6.45
N LEU A 9 -3.66 -7.59 6.60
CA LEU A 9 -2.91 -7.45 7.85
C LEU A 9 -3.81 -6.96 9.00
N LYS A 10 -4.84 -6.18 8.68
CA LYS A 10 -5.75 -5.58 9.64
C LYS A 10 -6.96 -6.46 9.95
N LYS A 11 -7.45 -7.18 8.96
CA LYS A 11 -8.58 -8.10 9.09
C LYS A 11 -8.15 -9.48 8.59
N LYS A 12 -7.73 -10.34 9.52
CA LYS A 12 -7.18 -11.68 9.22
C LYS A 12 -8.18 -12.60 8.52
N ASP A 13 -9.48 -12.45 8.80
CA ASP A 13 -10.56 -13.31 8.27
C ASP A 13 -11.30 -12.61 7.12
N LEU A 14 -10.56 -12.16 6.09
CA LEU A 14 -11.17 -11.66 4.85
C LEU A 14 -11.72 -12.83 4.03
N SER A 15 -13.03 -12.82 3.82
CA SER A 15 -13.68 -13.74 2.89
C SER A 15 -13.32 -13.42 1.44
N GLU A 16 -13.55 -14.35 0.52
CA GLU A 16 -13.38 -14.06 -0.91
C GLU A 16 -14.38 -13.00 -1.40
N GLU A 17 -15.56 -12.93 -0.77
CA GLU A 17 -16.54 -11.87 -1.00
C GLU A 17 -15.98 -10.50 -0.57
N ASP A 18 -15.42 -10.40 0.64
CA ASP A 18 -14.76 -9.17 1.11
C ASP A 18 -13.67 -8.70 0.15
N LYS A 19 -12.84 -9.63 -0.35
CA LYS A 19 -11.77 -9.30 -1.32
C LYS A 19 -12.33 -8.76 -2.63
N SER A 20 -13.41 -9.36 -3.13
CA SER A 20 -14.07 -8.89 -4.34
C SER A 20 -14.70 -7.51 -4.16
N LEU A 21 -15.30 -7.25 -3.00
CA LEU A 21 -15.86 -5.94 -2.65
C LEU A 21 -14.76 -4.88 -2.53
N LEU A 22 -13.63 -5.21 -1.90
CA LEU A 22 -12.48 -4.31 -1.81
C LEU A 22 -11.90 -4.00 -3.20
N ASP A 23 -11.76 -5.00 -4.06
CA ASP A 23 -11.25 -4.82 -5.41
C ASP A 23 -12.17 -3.91 -6.25
N SER A 24 -13.46 -4.19 -6.24
CA SER A 24 -14.47 -3.36 -6.92
C SER A 24 -14.48 -1.92 -6.39
N SER A 25 -14.35 -1.72 -5.08
CA SER A 25 -14.31 -0.39 -4.48
C SER A 25 -13.05 0.38 -4.88
N LEU A 26 -11.90 -0.29 -5.04
CA LEU A 26 -10.69 0.35 -5.54
C LEU A 26 -10.87 0.82 -6.99
N VAL A 27 -11.45 -0.02 -7.85
CA VAL A 27 -11.77 0.39 -9.24
C VAL A 27 -12.67 1.62 -9.25
N GLU A 28 -13.68 1.69 -8.37
CA GLU A 28 -14.54 2.86 -8.24
C GLU A 28 -13.78 4.10 -7.79
N VAL A 29 -12.92 3.98 -6.75
CA VAL A 29 -12.10 5.09 -6.24
C VAL A 29 -11.24 5.68 -7.35
N TYR A 30 -10.46 4.84 -8.05
CA TYR A 30 -9.61 5.29 -9.15
C TYR A 30 -10.42 5.88 -10.29
N GLY A 31 -11.59 5.29 -10.60
CA GLY A 31 -12.51 5.79 -11.61
C GLY A 31 -13.03 7.20 -11.32
N ARG A 32 -13.25 7.58 -10.04
CA ARG A 32 -13.63 8.94 -9.64
C ARG A 32 -12.55 9.99 -9.99
N TYR A 33 -11.30 9.55 -10.09
CA TYR A 33 -10.16 10.38 -10.50
C TYR A 33 -9.86 10.27 -12.01
N GLY A 34 -10.71 9.57 -12.77
CA GLY A 34 -10.53 9.37 -14.21
C GLY A 34 -9.45 8.36 -14.56
N ILE A 35 -8.98 7.56 -13.59
CA ILE A 35 -7.94 6.56 -13.76
C ILE A 35 -8.60 5.19 -13.95
N THR A 36 -8.21 4.49 -15.03
CA THR A 36 -8.72 3.15 -15.38
C THR A 36 -7.55 2.16 -15.52
N PHE A 37 -7.83 0.96 -16.01
CA PHE A 37 -6.79 -0.03 -16.33
C PHE A 37 -5.94 0.33 -17.57
N GLU A 38 -6.29 1.40 -18.28
CA GLU A 38 -5.50 1.88 -19.42
C GLU A 38 -4.42 2.84 -18.89
N ASN A 39 -3.14 2.54 -19.16
CA ASN A 39 -2.00 3.34 -18.70
C ASN A 39 -2.07 4.81 -19.13
N SER A 40 -2.68 5.08 -20.31
CA SER A 40 -2.89 6.45 -20.80
C SER A 40 -3.76 7.32 -19.86
N THR A 41 -4.58 6.70 -19.02
CA THR A 41 -5.47 7.44 -18.10
C THR A 41 -4.77 7.90 -16.82
N ILE A 42 -3.51 7.53 -16.60
CA ILE A 42 -2.72 7.96 -15.43
C ILE A 42 -2.20 9.40 -15.60
N VAL A 43 -2.12 9.87 -16.84
CA VAL A 43 -1.66 11.22 -17.18
C VAL A 43 -2.80 12.07 -17.73
N ASP A 44 -2.71 13.37 -17.52
CA ASP A 44 -3.58 14.36 -18.12
C ASP A 44 -3.14 14.73 -19.55
N GLU A 45 -3.93 15.54 -20.25
CA GLU A 45 -3.66 15.96 -21.63
C GLU A 45 -2.33 16.73 -21.77
N ASP A 46 -1.87 17.37 -20.71
CA ASP A 46 -0.58 18.10 -20.67
C ASP A 46 0.62 17.19 -20.33
N GLY A 47 0.39 15.88 -20.10
CA GLY A 47 1.41 14.90 -19.76
C GLY A 47 1.77 14.85 -18.26
N SER A 48 1.12 15.63 -17.42
CA SER A 48 1.30 15.55 -15.97
C SER A 48 0.55 14.35 -15.38
N PHE A 49 1.06 13.79 -14.29
CA PHE A 49 0.36 12.72 -13.58
C PHE A 49 -0.91 13.24 -12.92
N ARG A 50 -2.02 12.51 -13.10
CA ARG A 50 -3.25 12.78 -12.38
C ARG A 50 -3.04 12.69 -10.87
N THR A 51 -3.85 13.46 -10.17
CA THR A 51 -3.93 13.32 -8.72
C THR A 51 -4.38 11.92 -8.35
N MET A 52 -3.56 11.18 -7.58
CA MET A 52 -3.91 9.85 -7.10
C MET A 52 -4.86 9.91 -5.91
N PRO A 53 -5.81 8.97 -5.79
CA PRO A 53 -6.63 8.84 -4.60
C PRO A 53 -5.80 8.52 -3.36
N VAL A 54 -6.31 8.88 -2.19
CA VAL A 54 -5.74 8.55 -0.89
C VAL A 54 -6.66 7.60 -0.11
N ILE A 55 -6.20 7.07 1.01
CA ILE A 55 -6.98 6.13 1.84
C ILE A 55 -8.33 6.73 2.28
N ALA A 56 -8.39 8.05 2.47
CA ALA A 56 -9.63 8.74 2.83
C ALA A 56 -10.70 8.63 1.74
N ASP A 57 -10.31 8.70 0.47
CA ASP A 57 -11.25 8.55 -0.66
C ASP A 57 -11.80 7.11 -0.71
N TRP A 58 -10.95 6.12 -0.44
CA TRP A 58 -11.37 4.73 -0.38
C TRP A 58 -12.31 4.47 0.81
N TYR A 59 -12.01 5.03 1.98
CA TYR A 59 -12.88 4.99 3.13
C TYR A 59 -14.27 5.56 2.81
N GLU A 60 -14.34 6.66 2.08
CA GLU A 60 -15.59 7.28 1.69
C GLU A 60 -16.43 6.35 0.82
N VAL A 61 -15.84 5.76 -0.22
CA VAL A 61 -16.52 4.79 -1.11
C VAL A 61 -17.05 3.60 -0.31
N LEU A 62 -16.21 2.98 0.53
CA LEU A 62 -16.61 1.85 1.35
C LEU A 62 -17.73 2.21 2.36
N SER A 63 -17.74 3.45 2.88
CA SER A 63 -18.73 3.91 3.85
C SER A 63 -20.10 4.17 3.25
N GLN A 64 -20.15 4.56 1.98
CA GLN A 64 -21.40 4.88 1.26
C GLN A 64 -22.19 3.64 0.87
N ASN A 65 -21.52 2.50 0.66
CA ASN A 65 -22.18 1.25 0.29
C ASN A 65 -22.47 0.40 1.55
N PRO A 66 -23.73 0.00 1.79
CA PRO A 66 -24.12 -0.83 2.92
C PRO A 66 -23.33 -2.16 3.01
N ASP A 67 -23.02 -2.77 1.86
CA ASP A 67 -22.36 -4.07 1.79
C ASP A 67 -20.89 -3.99 2.16
N THR A 68 -20.24 -2.83 2.01
CA THR A 68 -18.82 -2.61 2.30
C THR A 68 -18.59 -1.81 3.59
N ARG A 69 -19.63 -1.33 4.25
CA ARG A 69 -19.51 -0.50 5.47
C ARG A 69 -18.71 -1.17 6.58
N HIS A 70 -18.81 -2.49 6.73
CA HIS A 70 -18.06 -3.26 7.72
C HIS A 70 -16.55 -3.26 7.42
N LEU A 71 -16.16 -3.10 6.16
CA LEU A 71 -14.78 -2.95 5.72
C LEU A 71 -14.26 -1.52 5.96
N ALA A 72 -15.12 -0.51 5.77
CA ALA A 72 -14.77 0.88 6.06
C ALA A 72 -14.32 1.08 7.51
N VAL A 73 -14.90 0.36 8.48
CA VAL A 73 -14.51 0.44 9.89
C VAL A 73 -13.01 0.16 10.10
N VAL A 74 -12.43 -0.74 9.29
CA VAL A 74 -10.99 -1.05 9.36
C VAL A 74 -10.13 0.16 8.97
N LEU A 75 -10.59 0.96 8.00
CA LEU A 75 -9.89 2.15 7.55
C LEU A 75 -10.13 3.38 8.42
N SER A 76 -11.16 3.40 9.27
CA SER A 76 -11.52 4.57 10.07
C SER A 76 -10.36 5.09 10.92
N ARG A 77 -9.50 4.20 11.43
CA ARG A 77 -8.31 4.56 12.19
C ARG A 77 -7.34 5.44 11.41
N TYR A 78 -7.23 5.21 10.10
CA TYR A 78 -6.32 5.91 9.19
C TYR A 78 -6.91 7.21 8.63
N VAL A 79 -8.20 7.45 8.81
CA VAL A 79 -8.87 8.65 8.29
C VAL A 79 -9.20 9.64 9.41
N THR A 80 -9.77 9.14 10.52
CA THR A 80 -10.23 9.98 11.65
C THR A 80 -9.57 9.62 12.98
N GLY A 81 -8.75 8.57 13.01
CA GLY A 81 -8.13 8.02 14.21
C GLY A 81 -6.66 8.39 14.39
N SER A 82 -5.99 7.67 15.28
CA SER A 82 -4.59 7.90 15.68
C SER A 82 -3.56 7.71 14.57
N ALA A 83 -3.92 7.03 13.48
CA ALA A 83 -3.07 6.75 12.34
C ALA A 83 -3.36 7.67 11.13
N ALA A 84 -4.12 8.74 11.30
CA ALA A 84 -4.54 9.62 10.20
C ALA A 84 -3.36 10.26 9.43
N ALA A 85 -2.23 10.45 10.07
CA ALA A 85 -1.02 10.94 9.41
C ALA A 85 -0.51 10.01 8.31
N MET A 86 -0.76 8.69 8.41
CA MET A 86 -0.36 7.71 7.38
C MET A 86 -1.23 7.74 6.13
N ALA A 87 -2.40 8.34 6.20
CA ALA A 87 -3.34 8.44 5.07
C ALA A 87 -3.17 9.74 4.26
N SER A 88 -2.23 10.59 4.64
CA SER A 88 -1.93 11.83 3.91
C SER A 88 -1.20 11.53 2.61
N ARG A 89 -1.18 12.52 1.70
CA ARG A 89 -0.37 12.43 0.48
C ARG A 89 1.09 12.30 0.83
N ASN A 90 1.78 11.47 0.07
CA ASN A 90 3.21 11.29 0.21
C ASN A 90 3.95 12.59 -0.24
N ASP A 91 4.88 13.04 0.58
CA ASP A 91 5.79 14.15 0.33
C ASP A 91 7.27 13.71 0.31
N ILE A 92 7.51 12.38 0.27
CA ILE A 92 8.86 11.83 0.21
C ILE A 92 9.43 12.08 -1.20
N ASP A 93 10.61 12.68 -1.26
CA ASP A 93 11.39 12.77 -2.50
C ASP A 93 12.00 11.40 -2.82
N LEU A 94 11.43 10.74 -3.82
CA LEU A 94 11.85 9.42 -4.28
C LEU A 94 12.90 9.45 -5.41
N ASP A 95 13.29 10.63 -5.90
CA ASP A 95 14.27 10.79 -6.97
C ASP A 95 15.72 10.69 -6.46
N ASN A 96 15.91 10.57 -5.15
CA ASN A 96 17.23 10.43 -4.54
C ASN A 96 17.81 9.03 -4.74
N LYS A 97 19.12 8.97 -5.06
CA LYS A 97 19.86 7.70 -5.17
C LYS A 97 20.05 6.98 -3.83
N TYR A 98 19.91 7.69 -2.72
CA TYR A 98 20.02 7.14 -1.38
C TYR A 98 18.80 7.59 -0.56
N ILE A 99 17.95 6.64 -0.22
CA ILE A 99 16.71 6.87 0.51
C ILE A 99 16.75 6.07 1.81
N VAL A 100 16.44 6.72 2.92
CA VAL A 100 16.29 6.07 4.24
C VAL A 100 14.86 6.27 4.70
N LEU A 101 14.16 5.17 4.96
CA LEU A 101 12.83 5.13 5.56
C LEU A 101 12.98 4.73 7.03
N ASP A 102 12.99 5.72 7.92
CA ASP A 102 13.14 5.52 9.36
C ASP A 102 11.78 5.30 10.02
N LEU A 103 11.59 4.13 10.62
CA LEU A 103 10.37 3.73 11.31
C LEU A 103 10.47 3.81 12.83
N SER A 104 11.61 4.25 13.39
CA SER A 104 11.89 4.24 14.84
C SER A 104 10.92 5.10 15.67
N GLY A 105 10.27 6.09 15.04
CA GLY A 105 9.28 6.94 15.69
C GLY A 105 7.84 6.43 15.63
N MET A 106 7.60 5.28 15.00
CA MET A 106 6.26 4.74 14.87
C MET A 106 5.80 4.01 16.15
N PRO A 107 4.51 4.12 16.52
CA PRO A 107 3.92 3.27 17.56
C PRO A 107 4.06 1.78 17.22
N ASP A 108 4.30 0.94 18.24
CA ASP A 108 4.54 -0.51 18.09
C ASP A 108 3.45 -1.22 17.27
N ASP A 109 2.19 -0.80 17.43
CA ASP A 109 1.05 -1.37 16.73
C ASP A 109 0.92 -0.91 15.26
N MET A 110 1.79 0.02 14.83
CA MET A 110 1.87 0.54 13.46
C MET A 110 3.17 0.16 12.73
N ILE A 111 4.15 -0.42 13.43
CA ILE A 111 5.44 -0.82 12.82
C ILE A 111 5.21 -1.78 11.65
N ALA A 112 4.30 -2.74 11.78
CA ALA A 112 3.99 -3.68 10.70
C ALA A 112 3.45 -2.96 9.45
N ASP A 113 2.65 -1.92 9.61
CA ASP A 113 2.15 -1.10 8.50
C ASP A 113 3.29 -0.33 7.84
N GLY A 114 4.09 0.37 8.65
CA GLY A 114 5.22 1.13 8.17
C GLY A 114 6.22 0.25 7.43
N THR A 115 6.55 -0.92 7.98
CA THR A 115 7.46 -1.88 7.34
C THR A 115 6.87 -2.39 6.02
N PHE A 116 5.59 -2.71 5.98
CA PHE A 116 4.93 -3.15 4.74
C PHE A 116 5.01 -2.07 3.66
N TRP A 117 4.65 -0.82 3.99
CA TRP A 117 4.68 0.27 3.02
C TRP A 117 6.09 0.66 2.61
N ALA A 118 7.03 0.77 3.55
CA ALA A 118 8.43 1.06 3.26
C ALA A 118 9.03 0.02 2.31
N THR A 119 8.74 -1.26 2.56
CA THR A 119 9.23 -2.37 1.74
C THR A 119 8.58 -2.36 0.35
N SER A 120 7.27 -2.05 0.27
CA SER A 120 6.56 -1.92 -1.01
C SER A 120 7.12 -0.79 -1.87
N ILE A 121 7.34 0.38 -1.27
CA ILE A 121 7.95 1.54 -1.96
C ILE A 121 9.35 1.19 -2.46
N ALA A 122 10.18 0.60 -1.59
CA ALA A 122 11.54 0.22 -1.96
C ALA A 122 11.56 -0.81 -3.11
N TYR A 123 10.66 -1.79 -3.07
CA TYR A 123 10.49 -2.76 -4.16
C TYR A 123 10.12 -2.09 -5.48
N ASP A 124 9.12 -1.20 -5.47
CA ASP A 124 8.69 -0.51 -6.67
C ASP A 124 9.81 0.38 -7.24
N LEU A 125 10.60 1.05 -6.38
CA LEU A 125 11.75 1.83 -6.80
C LEU A 125 12.83 0.97 -7.46
N ILE A 126 13.15 -0.20 -6.90
CA ILE A 126 14.14 -1.13 -7.48
C ILE A 126 13.66 -1.65 -8.83
N MET A 127 12.39 -2.07 -8.92
CA MET A 127 11.84 -2.65 -10.15
C MET A 127 11.73 -1.65 -11.31
N ASN A 128 11.62 -0.35 -11.01
CA ASN A 128 11.54 0.72 -12.01
C ASN A 128 12.85 1.49 -12.16
N CYS A 129 13.93 1.07 -11.49
CA CYS A 129 15.23 1.73 -11.59
C CYS A 129 15.94 1.31 -12.87
N GLU A 130 16.43 2.28 -13.66
CA GLU A 130 17.24 2.04 -14.86
C GLU A 130 18.73 1.78 -14.54
N SER A 131 19.09 1.70 -13.26
CA SER A 131 20.49 1.52 -12.81
C SER A 131 20.90 0.06 -12.85
N ASP A 132 22.17 -0.19 -13.23
CA ASP A 132 22.76 -1.53 -13.27
C ASP A 132 22.90 -2.18 -11.87
N LEU A 133 22.78 -1.39 -10.80
CA LEU A 133 22.88 -1.86 -9.42
C LEU A 133 21.93 -1.12 -8.51
N SER A 134 21.04 -1.86 -7.86
CA SER A 134 20.17 -1.37 -6.80
C SER A 134 20.28 -2.28 -5.59
N ALA A 135 20.19 -1.73 -4.38
CA ALA A 135 20.27 -2.49 -3.15
C ALA A 135 19.20 -2.02 -2.15
N LEU A 136 18.51 -2.97 -1.53
CA LEU A 136 17.63 -2.76 -0.38
C LEU A 136 18.28 -3.34 0.87
N LEU A 137 18.48 -2.49 1.86
CA LEU A 137 18.92 -2.88 3.21
C LEU A 137 17.71 -2.70 4.15
N ALA A 138 17.14 -3.79 4.60
CA ALA A 138 15.98 -3.78 5.49
C ALA A 138 16.34 -4.40 6.84
N ASP A 139 16.27 -3.60 7.89
CA ASP A 139 16.34 -4.07 9.27
C ASP A 139 14.92 -4.39 9.77
N GLU A 140 14.80 -5.28 10.76
CA GLU A 140 13.54 -5.69 11.38
C GLU A 140 12.50 -6.33 10.42
N LEU A 141 12.90 -6.74 9.20
CA LEU A 141 12.01 -7.36 8.21
C LEU A 141 11.31 -8.62 8.75
N TRP A 142 11.92 -9.27 9.74
CA TRP A 142 11.34 -10.43 10.43
C TRP A 142 10.00 -10.11 11.12
N SER A 143 9.74 -8.84 11.46
CA SER A 143 8.48 -8.41 12.07
C SER A 143 7.26 -8.69 11.17
N LEU A 144 7.46 -8.69 9.83
CA LEU A 144 6.43 -9.07 8.85
C LEU A 144 6.38 -10.58 8.59
N VAL A 145 7.46 -11.31 8.89
CA VAL A 145 7.61 -12.73 8.55
C VAL A 145 7.49 -13.65 9.80
N GLY A 146 7.50 -13.07 11.00
CA GLY A 146 7.50 -13.79 12.27
C GLY A 146 6.24 -14.61 12.55
N ALA A 147 6.22 -15.36 13.64
CA ALA A 147 5.17 -16.33 13.99
C ALA A 147 3.75 -15.74 14.15
N THR A 148 3.64 -14.42 14.29
CA THR A 148 2.37 -13.68 14.32
C THR A 148 2.02 -13.05 12.98
N ALA A 149 2.89 -13.20 11.97
CA ALA A 149 2.76 -12.56 10.68
C ALA A 149 1.58 -13.16 9.89
N ASN A 150 0.93 -12.31 9.13
CA ASN A 150 -0.05 -12.73 8.16
C ASN A 150 0.65 -13.51 7.03
N PRO A 151 0.19 -14.74 6.67
CA PRO A 151 0.79 -15.54 5.60
C PRO A 151 0.89 -14.80 4.25
N GLN A 152 -0.03 -13.87 3.98
CA GLN A 152 -0.05 -13.10 2.74
C GLN A 152 1.06 -12.06 2.71
N ALA A 153 1.34 -11.39 3.84
CA ALA A 153 2.46 -10.46 3.94
C ALA A 153 3.81 -11.20 3.87
N ALA A 154 3.93 -12.36 4.53
CA ALA A 154 5.10 -13.21 4.41
C ALA A 154 5.31 -13.70 2.97
N GLY A 155 4.23 -14.07 2.28
CA GLY A 155 4.24 -14.41 0.86
C GLY A 155 4.73 -13.25 -0.01
N PHE A 156 4.24 -12.04 0.22
CA PHE A 156 4.69 -10.85 -0.50
C PHE A 156 6.19 -10.57 -0.34
N ILE A 157 6.70 -10.64 0.89
CA ILE A 157 8.14 -10.45 1.16
C ILE A 157 8.99 -11.53 0.47
N LEU A 158 8.53 -12.80 0.52
CA LEU A 158 9.22 -13.90 -0.15
C LEU A 158 9.29 -13.72 -1.66
N GLU A 159 8.17 -13.32 -2.28
CA GLU A 159 8.10 -13.02 -3.72
C GLU A 159 9.04 -11.88 -4.08
N MET A 160 9.02 -10.80 -3.29
CA MET A 160 9.90 -9.64 -3.48
C MET A 160 11.38 -10.05 -3.46
N VAL A 161 11.81 -10.82 -2.44
CA VAL A 161 13.20 -11.26 -2.31
C VAL A 161 13.61 -12.18 -3.47
N LYS A 162 12.72 -13.05 -3.95
CA LYS A 162 12.98 -13.91 -5.10
C LYS A 162 13.15 -13.10 -6.39
N THR A 163 12.27 -12.11 -6.60
CA THR A 163 12.29 -11.28 -7.81
C THR A 163 13.56 -10.44 -7.88
N ILE A 164 13.94 -9.79 -6.78
CA ILE A 164 15.19 -8.99 -6.71
C ILE A 164 16.43 -9.85 -6.95
N ARG A 165 16.42 -11.13 -6.55
CA ARG A 165 17.55 -12.06 -6.81
C ARG A 165 17.62 -12.54 -8.26
N GLY A 166 16.57 -12.43 -9.02
CA GLY A 166 16.46 -12.87 -10.42
C GLY A 166 16.78 -11.78 -11.44
N LEU A 167 17.03 -10.55 -10.97
CA LEU A 167 17.52 -9.42 -11.77
C LEU A 167 19.04 -9.41 -11.81
#